data_acc6e39f9c1462eae56e03aaaad824e0
#
_entry.id   acc6e39f9c1462eae56e03aaaad824e0
#
_cell.length_a   1.000
_cell.length_b   1.000
_cell.length_c   1.000
_cell.angle_alpha   90.00
_cell.angle_beta   90.00
_cell.angle_gamma   90.00
#
_symmetry.space_group_name_H-M   'P 1'
#
loop_
_entity.id
_entity.type
_entity.pdbx_description
1 polymer ?
#
loop_
_entity_poly.entity_id
_entity_poly.type
_entity_poly.pdbx_seq_one_letter_code
_entity_poly.pdbx_strand_id
1 'polypeptide(L)' 'MIDISPLEDRVNSAIEQNPYIAPRTLRFETSEGRVTLRGTVGTFFQKQMAQEAIRRVAGVQEIANELEVCW' A
#
# COMPACT_ATOMS: atom_id res chain seq x y z
N MET A 1 24.71 8.58 2.81
CA MET A 1 24.34 7.64 1.75
C MET A 1 22.93 7.95 1.25
N ILE A 2 22.77 8.03 -0.03
CA ILE A 2 21.46 8.28 -0.62
C ILE A 2 20.71 6.95 -0.73
N ASP A 3 19.50 6.91 -0.18
CA ASP A 3 18.65 5.75 -0.34
C ASP A 3 17.99 5.83 -1.71
N ILE A 4 18.40 4.94 -2.60
CA ILE A 4 17.84 4.86 -3.96
C ILE A 4 16.92 3.67 -4.12
N SER A 5 16.35 3.20 -3.03
CA SER A 5 15.39 2.10 -3.08
C SER A 5 14.25 2.43 -4.05
N PRO A 6 13.84 1.48 -4.88
CA PRO A 6 12.68 1.68 -5.73
C PRO A 6 11.43 2.00 -4.93
N LEU A 7 10.51 2.72 -5.55
CA LEU A 7 9.23 3.02 -4.91
C LEU A 7 8.54 1.75 -4.42
N GLU A 8 8.65 0.69 -5.20
CA GLU A 8 8.09 -0.61 -4.85
C GLU A 8 8.58 -1.11 -3.49
N ASP A 9 9.88 -1.00 -3.21
CA ASP A 9 10.43 -1.44 -1.93
C ASP A 9 9.93 -0.60 -0.78
N ARG A 10 9.79 0.70 -0.99
CA ARG A 10 9.28 1.62 0.04
C ARG A 10 7.84 1.32 0.37
N VAL A 11 7.04 1.06 -0.65
CA VAL A 11 5.63 0.70 -0.47
C VAL A 11 5.50 -0.63 0.25
N ASN A 12 6.31 -1.61 -0.15
CA ASN A 12 6.31 -2.92 0.50
C ASN A 12 6.66 -2.80 1.99
N SER A 13 7.67 -2.02 2.32
CA SER A 13 8.05 -1.79 3.72
C SER A 13 6.92 -1.13 4.51
N ALA A 14 6.25 -0.16 3.91
CA ALA A 14 5.13 0.51 4.57
C ALA A 14 3.99 -0.45 4.88
N ILE A 15 3.71 -1.37 3.96
CA ILE A 15 2.68 -2.38 4.16
C ILE A 15 3.08 -3.36 5.26
N GLU A 16 4.31 -3.85 5.23
CA GLU A 16 4.79 -4.80 6.24
C GLU A 16 4.82 -4.23 7.64
N GLN A 17 5.06 -2.94 7.77
CA GLN A 17 5.13 -2.27 9.07
C GLN A 17 3.76 -1.89 9.63
N ASN A 18 2.73 -2.01 8.84
CA ASN A 18 1.39 -1.61 9.28
C ASN A 18 0.70 -2.77 9.98
N PRO A 19 0.36 -2.63 11.29
CA PRO A 19 -0.27 -3.71 12.05
C PRO A 19 -1.70 -4.02 11.64
N TYR A 20 -2.33 -3.14 10.89
CA TYR A 20 -3.73 -3.31 10.48
C TYR A 20 -3.87 -4.04 9.16
N ILE A 21 -2.77 -4.29 8.47
CA ILE A 21 -2.79 -4.92 7.15
C ILE A 21 -2.14 -6.29 7.22
N ALA A 22 -2.80 -7.28 6.64
CA ALA A 22 -2.23 -8.60 6.47
C ALA A 22 -1.53 -8.65 5.10
N PRO A 23 -0.19 -8.72 5.06
CA PRO A 23 0.53 -8.67 3.77
C PRO A 23 0.12 -9.77 2.79
N ARG A 24 -0.41 -10.87 3.30
CA ARG A 24 -0.81 -12.01 2.47
C ARG A 24 -2.03 -11.72 1.60
N THR A 25 -2.86 -10.78 2.02
CA THR A 25 -4.12 -10.50 1.34
C THR A 25 -4.06 -9.25 0.50
N LEU A 26 -2.93 -8.55 0.52
CA LEU A 26 -2.78 -7.30 -0.19
C LEU A 26 -1.67 -7.40 -1.22
N ARG A 27 -1.99 -6.96 -2.43
CA ARG A 27 -1.01 -6.84 -3.50
C ARG A 27 -0.98 -5.41 -3.98
N PHE A 28 0.13 -5.00 -4.56
CA PHE A 28 0.24 -3.66 -5.10
C PHE A 28 1.10 -3.65 -6.35
N GLU A 29 0.87 -2.63 -7.17
CA GLU A 29 1.68 -2.37 -8.35
C GLU A 29 2.07 -0.90 -8.34
N THR A 30 3.28 -0.60 -8.79
CA THR A 30 3.75 0.77 -8.89
C THR A 30 4.07 1.10 -10.33
N SER A 31 3.72 2.31 -10.75
CA SER A 31 4.02 2.81 -12.08
C SER A 31 4.08 4.33 -12.04
N GLU A 32 5.26 4.89 -12.28
CA GLU A 32 5.45 6.33 -12.39
C GLU A 32 4.84 7.14 -11.23
N GLY A 33 5.04 6.67 -10.01
CA GLY A 33 4.50 7.35 -8.82
C GLY A 33 3.08 6.97 -8.47
N ARG A 34 2.42 6.19 -9.30
CA ARG A 34 1.09 5.68 -9.03
C ARG A 34 1.17 4.30 -8.39
N VAL A 35 0.43 4.11 -7.32
CA VAL A 35 0.36 2.81 -6.63
C VAL A 35 -1.07 2.31 -6.72
N THR A 36 -1.22 1.10 -7.23
CA THR A 36 -2.52 0.43 -7.30
C THR A 36 -2.55 -0.68 -6.26
N LEU A 37 -3.52 -0.64 -5.37
CA LEU A 37 -3.70 -1.64 -4.32
C LEU A 37 -4.78 -2.61 -4.75
N ARG A 38 -4.50 -3.92 -4.60
CA ARG A 38 -5.44 -4.98 -4.92
C ARG A 38 -5.44 -6.02 -3.84
N GLY A 39 -6.54 -6.69 -3.69
CA GLY A 39 -6.69 -7.76 -2.73
C GLY A 39 -7.96 -7.63 -1.94
N THR A 40 -8.00 -8.34 -0.82
CA THR A 40 -9.18 -8.41 0.03
C THR A 40 -8.82 -8.07 1.46
N VAL A 41 -9.62 -7.23 2.09
CA VAL A 41 -9.49 -6.88 3.50
C VAL A 41 -10.80 -7.15 4.22
N GLY A 42 -10.74 -7.25 5.54
CA GLY A 42 -11.91 -7.60 6.34
C GLY A 42 -12.80 -6.44 6.69
N THR A 43 -12.31 -5.21 6.65
CA THR A 43 -13.07 -4.03 7.06
C THR A 43 -12.70 -2.82 6.19
N PHE A 44 -13.59 -1.84 6.15
CA PHE A 44 -13.29 -0.56 5.52
C PHE A 44 -12.16 0.16 6.23
N PHE A 45 -12.04 -0.04 7.53
CA PHE A 45 -10.94 0.52 8.31
C PHE A 45 -9.60 0.03 7.76
N GLN A 46 -9.47 -1.26 7.49
CA GLN A 46 -8.25 -1.82 6.93
C GLN A 46 -7.97 -1.27 5.54
N LYS A 47 -9.00 -1.13 4.73
CA LYS A 47 -8.86 -0.56 3.39
C LYS A 47 -8.33 0.86 3.46
N GLN A 48 -8.85 1.66 4.37
CA GLN A 48 -8.42 3.02 4.58
C GLN A 48 -7.00 3.09 5.14
N MET A 49 -6.68 2.24 6.10
CA MET A 49 -5.35 2.20 6.69
C MET A 49 -4.28 1.82 5.67
N ALA A 50 -4.60 0.92 4.75
CA ALA A 50 -3.68 0.57 3.68
C ALA A 50 -3.35 1.79 2.83
N GLN A 51 -4.37 2.54 2.45
CA GLN A 51 -4.20 3.76 1.67
C GLN A 51 -3.38 4.80 2.43
N GLU A 52 -3.69 5.02 3.69
CA GLU A 52 -2.98 6.00 4.51
C GLU A 52 -1.52 5.64 4.72
N ALA A 53 -1.22 4.36 4.90
CA ALA A 53 0.15 3.91 5.04
C ALA A 53 0.98 4.22 3.81
N ILE A 54 0.41 4.01 2.64
CA ILE A 54 1.11 4.20 1.37
C ILE A 54 1.18 5.67 0.99
N ARG A 55 0.16 6.43 1.34
CA ARG A 55 0.12 7.87 1.05
C ARG A 55 1.31 8.62 1.64
N ARG A 56 1.86 8.13 2.74
CA ARG A 56 2.99 8.76 3.41
C ARG A 56 4.35 8.40 2.81
N VAL A 57 4.37 7.45 1.88
CA VAL A 57 5.62 7.01 1.27
C VAL A 57 6.12 8.06 0.29
N ALA A 58 7.39 8.42 0.41
CA ALA A 58 8.00 9.38 -0.51
C ALA A 58 7.99 8.81 -1.93
N GLY A 59 7.57 9.61 -2.89
CA GLY A 59 7.48 9.19 -4.28
C GLY A 59 6.10 8.76 -4.74
N VAL A 60 5.17 8.57 -3.80
CA VAL A 60 3.79 8.23 -4.15
C VAL A 60 3.06 9.52 -4.52
N GLN A 61 2.57 9.58 -5.73
CA GLN A 61 1.82 10.73 -6.24
C GLN A 61 0.33 10.45 -6.33
N GLU A 62 -0.03 9.20 -6.60
CA GLU A 62 -1.41 8.81 -6.79
C GLU A 62 -1.62 7.40 -6.26
N ILE A 63 -2.77 7.15 -5.67
CA ILE A 63 -3.14 5.84 -5.15
C ILE A 63 -4.47 5.43 -5.75
N ALA A 64 -4.50 4.26 -6.38
CA ALA A 64 -5.73 3.62 -6.81
C ALA A 64 -6.03 2.50 -5.82
N ASN A 65 -6.97 2.72 -4.92
CA ASN A 65 -7.31 1.74 -3.89
C ASN A 65 -8.45 0.85 -4.39
N GLU A 66 -8.06 -0.30 -4.93
CA GLU A 66 -8.99 -1.29 -5.48
C GLU A 66 -9.18 -2.47 -4.53
N LEU A 67 -8.88 -2.30 -3.26
CA LEU A 67 -9.09 -3.33 -2.27
C LEU A 67 -10.58 -3.59 -2.09
N GLU A 68 -10.94 -4.86 -2.02
CA GLU A 68 -12.30 -5.27 -1.75
C GLU A 68 -12.48 -5.57 -0.28
N VAL A 69 -13.56 -5.06 0.30
CA VAL A 69 -13.89 -5.35 1.69
C VAL A 69 -14.81 -6.57 1.70
N CYS A 70 -14.34 -7.60 2.39
CA CYS A 70 -15.08 -8.86 2.47
C CYS A 70 -15.15 -9.29 3.94
N TRP A 71 -16.33 -9.23 4.51
CA TRP A 71 -16.57 -9.64 5.90
C TRP A 71 -17.48 -10.84 5.99
#